data_e152b204fee59019dbfd6bf895b5c57a
#
_entry.id   e152b204fee59019dbfd6bf895b5c57a
#
_cell.length_a   1.000
_cell.length_b   1.000
_cell.length_c   1.000
_cell.angle_alpha   90.00
_cell.angle_beta   90.00
_cell.angle_gamma   90.00
#
_symmetry.space_group_name_H-M   'P 1'
#
loop_
_entity.id
_entity.type
_entity.pdbx_description
1 polymer ?
#
loop_
_entity_poly.entity_id
_entity_poly.type
_entity_poly.pdbx_seq_one_letter_code
_entity_poly.pdbx_strand_id
1 'polypeptide(L)'
;HRETIEMFRRVRDKNNIPAAVMLDTKGPEIRIKNFKDGKTELKAGQTFVLTTAEVEGTNESVSITYKALPEQLKIGNKILIDDGRISMEVTDLTATDIVCKVLTGGEISNHKGVNVPYVHLDFPYLSEQDEKDLVFGVKMDVDFVAASFVRSKEDVIEIRKFLDYYGGHHIKIIAKIENMEGVQNFDEILKHADGIM
;
A
#
# COMPACT_ATOMS: atom_id res chain seq x y z
N HIS A 1 -3.35 -20.18 -3.31
CA HIS A 1 -1.89 -19.98 -3.13
C HIS A 1 -1.16 -21.25 -2.64
N ARG A 2 -1.67 -22.00 -1.63
CA ARG A 2 -1.00 -23.21 -1.13
C ARG A 2 -0.67 -24.21 -2.25
N GLU A 3 -1.67 -24.64 -3.00
CA GLU A 3 -1.51 -25.59 -4.10
C GLU A 3 -0.52 -25.09 -5.17
N THR A 4 -0.53 -23.79 -5.45
CA THR A 4 0.38 -23.17 -6.40
C THR A 4 1.83 -23.25 -5.93
N ILE A 5 2.10 -22.94 -4.64
CA ILE A 5 3.43 -23.02 -4.05
C ILE A 5 3.93 -24.48 -4.03
N GLU A 6 3.07 -25.42 -3.63
CA GLU A 6 3.41 -26.85 -3.59
C GLU A 6 3.69 -27.41 -5.00
N MET A 7 2.90 -26.99 -5.99
CA MET A 7 3.14 -27.36 -7.40
C MET A 7 4.44 -26.76 -7.92
N PHE A 8 4.67 -25.46 -7.66
CA PHE A 8 5.90 -24.77 -8.05
C PHE A 8 7.13 -25.50 -7.49
N ARG A 9 7.16 -25.83 -6.21
CA ARG A 9 8.27 -26.54 -5.57
C ARG A 9 8.53 -27.90 -6.20
N ARG A 10 7.49 -28.68 -6.48
CA ARG A 10 7.63 -29.98 -7.17
C ARG A 10 8.27 -29.82 -8.56
N VAL A 11 7.88 -28.79 -9.33
CA VAL A 11 8.44 -28.52 -10.66
C VAL A 11 9.88 -28.02 -10.54
N ARG A 12 10.14 -27.09 -9.63
CA ARG A 12 11.46 -26.55 -9.32
C ARG A 12 12.46 -27.64 -8.97
N ASP A 13 12.11 -28.48 -8.03
CA ASP A 13 12.99 -29.53 -7.51
C ASP A 13 13.24 -30.62 -8.56
N LYS A 14 12.20 -31.01 -9.30
CA LYS A 14 12.32 -31.98 -10.42
C LYS A 14 13.29 -31.51 -11.53
N ASN A 15 13.34 -30.20 -11.76
CA ASN A 15 14.14 -29.62 -12.86
C ASN A 15 15.44 -28.95 -12.34
N ASN A 16 15.76 -29.02 -11.05
CA ASN A 16 16.91 -28.37 -10.41
C ASN A 16 16.98 -26.86 -10.73
N ILE A 17 15.85 -26.15 -10.69
CA ILE A 17 15.79 -24.72 -10.99
C ILE A 17 16.09 -23.94 -9.71
N PRO A 18 17.09 -23.03 -9.67
CA PRO A 18 17.37 -22.19 -8.51
C PRO A 18 16.37 -21.01 -8.45
N ALA A 19 15.15 -21.26 -7.98
CA ALA A 19 14.11 -20.25 -7.87
C ALA A 19 13.52 -20.27 -6.46
N ALA A 20 13.27 -19.09 -5.92
CA ALA A 20 12.73 -18.87 -4.58
C ALA A 20 11.22 -18.58 -4.63
N VAL A 21 10.56 -18.74 -3.49
CA VAL A 21 9.18 -18.33 -3.26
C VAL A 21 9.18 -17.04 -2.45
N MET A 22 8.58 -15.99 -3.00
CA MET A 22 8.45 -14.69 -2.33
C MET A 22 6.96 -14.40 -2.09
N LEU A 23 6.65 -14.04 -0.84
CA LEU A 23 5.33 -13.55 -0.43
C LEU A 23 5.35 -12.03 -0.53
N ASP A 24 4.47 -11.47 -1.35
CA ASP A 24 4.24 -10.02 -1.44
C ASP A 24 3.11 -9.64 -0.47
N THR A 25 3.38 -8.76 0.51
CA THR A 25 2.38 -8.26 1.44
C THR A 25 1.62 -7.10 0.85
N LYS A 26 0.42 -6.86 1.34
CA LYS A 26 -0.38 -5.71 0.93
C LYS A 26 0.23 -4.40 1.45
N GLY A 27 0.67 -4.40 2.70
CA GLY A 27 1.20 -3.23 3.38
C GLY A 27 0.14 -2.15 3.70
N PRO A 28 0.58 -1.05 4.32
CA PRO A 28 -0.29 0.05 4.75
C PRO A 28 -0.65 0.95 3.57
N GLU A 29 -1.66 0.59 2.82
CA GLU A 29 -2.12 1.36 1.66
C GLU A 29 -3.50 1.99 1.86
N ILE A 30 -3.68 3.17 1.29
CA ILE A 30 -4.98 3.82 1.15
C ILE A 30 -5.47 3.59 -0.27
N ARG A 31 -6.74 3.22 -0.41
CA ARG A 31 -7.39 3.04 -1.71
C ARG A 31 -8.70 3.81 -1.78
N ILE A 32 -9.06 4.26 -2.96
CA ILE A 32 -10.44 4.61 -3.27
C ILE A 32 -11.28 3.33 -3.40
N LYS A 33 -12.59 3.47 -3.16
CA LYS A 33 -13.54 2.36 -3.28
C LYS A 33 -14.14 2.26 -4.69
N ASN A 34 -15.40 1.85 -4.80
CA ASN A 34 -16.05 1.58 -6.07
C ASN A 34 -16.70 2.82 -6.66
N PHE A 35 -16.62 2.95 -7.96
CA PHE A 35 -17.45 3.82 -8.77
C PHE A 35 -18.69 3.07 -9.27
N LYS A 36 -19.78 3.79 -9.44
CA LYS A 36 -21.09 3.27 -9.94
C LYS A 36 -20.91 2.44 -11.21
N ASP A 37 -20.15 2.97 -12.17
CA ASP A 37 -19.93 2.35 -13.47
C ASP A 37 -18.53 1.70 -13.58
N GLY A 38 -17.88 1.43 -12.44
CA GLY A 38 -16.55 0.85 -12.36
C GLY A 38 -15.40 1.84 -12.62
N LYS A 39 -15.70 2.96 -13.27
CA LYS A 39 -14.74 4.03 -13.60
C LYS A 39 -15.46 5.34 -13.92
N THR A 40 -14.69 6.44 -13.89
CA THR A 40 -15.15 7.76 -14.36
C THR A 40 -13.96 8.54 -14.91
N GLU A 41 -14.22 9.70 -15.51
CA GLU A 41 -13.19 10.62 -15.98
C GLU A 41 -13.21 11.92 -15.15
N LEU A 42 -12.04 12.32 -14.66
CA LEU A 42 -11.83 13.57 -13.95
C LEU A 42 -11.18 14.58 -14.87
N LYS A 43 -11.64 15.84 -14.82
CA LYS A 43 -11.09 16.94 -15.62
C LYS A 43 -10.22 17.84 -14.75
N ALA A 44 -9.11 18.31 -15.28
CA ALA A 44 -8.29 19.31 -14.61
C ALA A 44 -9.10 20.56 -14.28
N GLY A 45 -8.93 21.08 -13.08
CA GLY A 45 -9.66 22.25 -12.56
C GLY A 45 -10.97 21.95 -11.87
N GLN A 46 -11.56 20.75 -12.01
CA GLN A 46 -12.79 20.41 -11.31
C GLN A 46 -12.56 20.19 -9.81
N THR A 47 -13.61 20.32 -9.02
CA THR A 47 -13.65 19.86 -7.64
C THR A 47 -13.95 18.38 -7.61
N PHE A 48 -13.26 17.64 -6.73
CA PHE A 48 -13.50 16.22 -6.46
C PHE A 48 -13.36 15.94 -4.97
N VAL A 49 -14.25 15.12 -4.42
CA VAL A 49 -14.30 14.84 -2.98
C VAL A 49 -13.90 13.40 -2.71
N LEU A 50 -12.88 13.22 -1.84
CA LEU A 50 -12.58 11.94 -1.23
C LEU A 50 -13.31 11.90 0.13
N THR A 51 -14.17 10.91 0.37
CA THR A 51 -14.96 10.84 1.60
C THR A 51 -14.74 9.55 2.38
N THR A 52 -14.83 9.63 3.70
CA THR A 52 -14.82 8.46 4.59
C THR A 52 -16.19 7.81 4.74
N ALA A 53 -17.25 8.51 4.28
CA ALA A 53 -18.61 7.96 4.20
C ALA A 53 -18.70 6.88 3.11
N GLU A 54 -19.58 5.92 3.30
CA GLU A 54 -19.84 4.90 2.28
C GLU A 54 -20.76 5.46 1.20
N VAL A 55 -20.16 5.80 0.06
CA VAL A 55 -20.90 6.29 -1.11
C VAL A 55 -20.51 5.49 -2.35
N GLU A 56 -21.44 5.40 -3.28
CA GLU A 56 -21.14 4.93 -4.62
C GLU A 56 -20.44 6.06 -5.40
N GLY A 57 -19.21 5.82 -5.85
CA GLY A 57 -18.39 6.85 -6.48
C GLY A 57 -18.96 7.35 -7.82
N THR A 58 -18.76 8.62 -8.07
CA THR A 58 -19.18 9.34 -9.28
C THR A 58 -18.02 10.20 -9.81
N ASN A 59 -18.28 11.09 -10.76
CA ASN A 59 -17.31 12.10 -11.17
C ASN A 59 -17.16 13.28 -10.19
N GLU A 60 -17.90 13.27 -9.08
CA GLU A 60 -17.87 14.32 -8.05
C GLU A 60 -17.23 13.84 -6.75
N SER A 61 -17.40 12.56 -6.39
CA SER A 61 -16.89 12.01 -5.14
C SER A 61 -16.67 10.50 -5.18
N VAL A 62 -15.80 10.00 -4.27
CA VAL A 62 -15.61 8.57 -4.03
C VAL A 62 -15.19 8.31 -2.59
N SER A 63 -15.61 7.15 -2.05
CA SER A 63 -15.18 6.69 -0.72
C SER A 63 -13.71 6.26 -0.72
N ILE A 64 -13.04 6.45 0.43
CA ILE A 64 -11.68 5.95 0.69
C ILE A 64 -11.68 4.90 1.80
N THR A 65 -10.62 4.08 1.83
CA THR A 65 -10.48 3.00 2.82
C THR A 65 -10.01 3.49 4.18
N TYR A 66 -9.22 4.57 4.24
CA TYR A 66 -8.62 5.07 5.49
C TYR A 66 -9.44 6.22 6.08
N LYS A 67 -10.16 5.93 7.17
CA LYS A 67 -11.13 6.86 7.76
C LYS A 67 -10.53 8.05 8.49
N ALA A 68 -9.30 7.93 9.00
CA ALA A 68 -8.62 9.01 9.70
C ALA A 68 -7.86 9.98 8.77
N LEU A 69 -7.89 9.76 7.45
CA LEU A 69 -7.14 10.59 6.51
C LEU A 69 -7.51 12.08 6.57
N PRO A 70 -8.81 12.50 6.67
CA PRO A 70 -9.15 13.91 6.74
C PRO A 70 -8.53 14.65 7.92
N GLU A 71 -8.34 13.96 9.06
CA GLU A 71 -7.77 14.53 10.29
C GLU A 71 -6.25 14.75 10.19
N GLN A 72 -5.59 14.05 9.28
CA GLN A 72 -4.12 14.05 9.12
C GLN A 72 -3.65 14.96 7.98
N LEU A 73 -4.59 15.47 7.18
CA LEU A 73 -4.29 16.36 6.05
C LEU A 73 -4.43 17.84 6.41
N LYS A 74 -3.83 18.67 5.56
CA LYS A 74 -3.94 20.13 5.62
C LYS A 74 -4.27 20.65 4.22
N ILE A 75 -4.94 21.82 4.17
CA ILE A 75 -5.15 22.54 2.93
C ILE A 75 -3.79 22.78 2.25
N GLY A 76 -3.73 22.54 0.94
CA GLY A 76 -2.51 22.59 0.14
C GLY A 76 -1.74 21.27 0.04
N ASN A 77 -2.09 20.23 0.82
CA ASN A 77 -1.49 18.91 0.63
C ASN A 77 -1.83 18.36 -0.76
N LYS A 78 -0.87 17.67 -1.38
CA LYS A 78 -1.09 16.97 -2.64
C LYS A 78 -1.58 15.56 -2.37
N ILE A 79 -2.49 15.11 -3.22
CA ILE A 79 -2.97 13.72 -3.25
C ILE A 79 -2.70 13.18 -4.66
N LEU A 80 -2.10 12.01 -4.72
CA LEU A 80 -1.81 11.28 -5.95
C LEU A 80 -2.66 10.00 -5.97
N ILE A 81 -3.28 9.70 -7.10
CA ILE A 81 -4.08 8.49 -7.28
C ILE A 81 -3.57 7.76 -8.54
N ASP A 82 -3.62 6.41 -8.51
CA ASP A 82 -3.17 5.54 -9.61
C ASP A 82 -1.72 5.86 -10.02
N ASP A 83 -0.80 5.69 -9.06
CA ASP A 83 0.65 5.92 -9.22
C ASP A 83 1.00 7.32 -9.76
N GLY A 84 0.18 8.32 -9.39
CA GLY A 84 0.38 9.71 -9.76
C GLY A 84 -0.18 10.10 -11.13
N ARG A 85 -0.90 9.22 -11.82
CA ARG A 85 -1.62 9.56 -13.07
C ARG A 85 -2.66 10.65 -12.85
N ILE A 86 -3.33 10.61 -11.70
CA ILE A 86 -4.25 11.65 -11.24
C ILE A 86 -3.56 12.38 -10.09
N SER A 87 -3.53 13.71 -10.15
CA SER A 87 -3.04 14.54 -9.05
C SER A 87 -4.07 15.60 -8.69
N MET A 88 -4.16 15.88 -7.39
CA MET A 88 -5.08 16.87 -6.85
C MET A 88 -4.46 17.57 -5.63
N GLU A 89 -5.03 18.72 -5.28
CA GLU A 89 -4.63 19.53 -4.12
C GLU A 89 -5.82 19.70 -3.20
N VAL A 90 -5.61 19.51 -1.90
CA VAL A 90 -6.63 19.72 -0.87
C VAL A 90 -6.97 21.19 -0.77
N THR A 91 -8.23 21.54 -0.95
CA THR A 91 -8.76 22.91 -0.88
C THR A 91 -9.62 23.16 0.34
N ASP A 92 -10.25 22.11 0.89
CA ASP A 92 -11.04 22.20 2.12
C ASP A 92 -11.11 20.82 2.80
N LEU A 93 -11.41 20.79 4.09
CA LEU A 93 -11.47 19.59 4.93
C LEU A 93 -12.65 19.67 5.88
N THR A 94 -13.38 18.57 6.02
CA THR A 94 -14.37 18.35 7.07
C THR A 94 -13.97 17.12 7.90
N ALA A 95 -14.80 16.73 8.86
CA ALA A 95 -14.54 15.49 9.62
C ALA A 95 -14.54 14.22 8.76
N THR A 96 -15.25 14.25 7.61
CA THR A 96 -15.42 13.08 6.75
C THR A 96 -14.91 13.28 5.33
N ASP A 97 -14.77 14.52 4.88
CA ASP A 97 -14.52 14.83 3.47
C ASP A 97 -13.23 15.60 3.26
N ILE A 98 -12.53 15.23 2.21
CA ILE A 98 -11.35 15.91 1.69
C ILE A 98 -11.75 16.50 0.35
N VAL A 99 -11.99 17.81 0.32
CA VAL A 99 -12.33 18.53 -0.90
C VAL A 99 -11.05 18.87 -1.65
N CYS A 100 -10.96 18.44 -2.89
CA CYS A 100 -9.77 18.61 -3.71
C CYS A 100 -10.08 19.35 -5.00
N LYS A 101 -9.08 20.09 -5.48
CA LYS A 101 -9.00 20.57 -6.86
C LYS A 101 -8.16 19.62 -7.68
N VAL A 102 -8.70 19.06 -8.74
CA VAL A 102 -7.95 18.21 -9.67
C VAL A 102 -6.93 19.04 -10.44
N LEU A 103 -5.66 18.68 -10.32
CA LEU A 103 -4.55 19.33 -11.05
C LEU A 103 -4.29 18.60 -12.38
N THR A 104 -4.15 17.27 -12.32
CA THR A 104 -4.02 16.40 -13.49
C THR A 104 -5.19 15.44 -13.49
N GLY A 105 -6.02 15.52 -14.51
CA GLY A 105 -7.18 14.66 -14.70
C GLY A 105 -6.88 13.40 -15.53
N GLY A 106 -7.90 12.61 -15.77
CA GLY A 106 -7.85 11.38 -16.55
C GLY A 106 -8.87 10.35 -16.09
N GLU A 107 -8.85 9.17 -16.69
CA GLU A 107 -9.68 8.05 -16.30
C GLU A 107 -9.24 7.51 -14.93
N ILE A 108 -10.19 7.35 -14.01
CA ILE A 108 -10.01 6.78 -12.68
C ILE A 108 -10.97 5.60 -12.50
N SER A 109 -10.49 4.48 -11.98
CA SER A 109 -11.28 3.26 -11.79
C SER A 109 -11.23 2.76 -10.34
N ASN A 110 -12.00 1.71 -10.05
CA ASN A 110 -12.12 1.11 -8.71
C ASN A 110 -10.78 0.74 -8.10
N HIS A 111 -10.70 0.87 -6.77
CA HIS A 111 -9.62 0.36 -5.93
C HIS A 111 -8.23 0.91 -6.23
N LYS A 112 -8.12 2.07 -6.87
CA LYS A 112 -6.83 2.71 -7.12
C LYS A 112 -6.19 3.19 -5.82
N GLY A 113 -4.86 3.06 -5.73
CA GLY A 113 -4.06 3.53 -4.61
C GLY A 113 -4.11 5.05 -4.48
N VAL A 114 -4.10 5.51 -3.24
CA VAL A 114 -4.03 6.93 -2.86
C VAL A 114 -2.73 7.16 -2.11
N ASN A 115 -1.89 8.06 -2.61
CA ASN A 115 -0.65 8.46 -1.98
C ASN A 115 -0.69 9.95 -1.61
N VAL A 116 -0.17 10.29 -0.44
CA VAL A 116 -0.09 11.67 0.07
C VAL A 116 1.38 11.99 0.34
N PRO A 117 2.11 12.50 -0.66
CA PRO A 117 3.53 12.79 -0.50
C PRO A 117 3.78 13.83 0.59
N TYR A 118 4.87 13.67 1.35
CA TYR A 118 5.32 14.57 2.42
C TYR A 118 4.38 14.68 3.64
N VAL A 119 3.41 13.79 3.78
CA VAL A 119 2.56 13.69 4.96
C VAL A 119 2.85 12.38 5.65
N HIS A 120 3.26 12.45 6.92
CA HIS A 120 3.36 11.26 7.76
C HIS A 120 1.95 10.81 8.15
N LEU A 121 1.61 9.56 7.87
CA LEU A 121 0.32 8.97 8.19
C LEU A 121 0.47 8.02 9.38
N ASP A 122 -0.28 8.31 10.42
CA ASP A 122 -0.25 7.56 11.69
C ASP A 122 -1.22 6.37 11.62
N PHE A 123 -0.77 5.28 11.00
CA PHE A 123 -1.46 3.99 11.04
C PHE A 123 -0.46 2.83 11.21
N PRO A 124 -0.87 1.71 11.86
CA PRO A 124 -0.02 0.54 12.04
C PRO A 124 0.54 0.05 10.71
N TYR A 125 1.81 -0.36 10.71
CA TYR A 125 2.41 -0.89 9.49
C TYR A 125 1.79 -2.24 9.11
N LEU A 126 1.70 -3.18 10.05
CA LEU A 126 1.05 -4.46 9.82
C LEU A 126 -0.47 -4.36 10.05
N SER A 127 -1.25 -4.64 9.02
CA SER A 127 -2.69 -4.85 9.15
C SER A 127 -2.98 -6.27 9.62
N GLU A 128 -4.19 -6.52 10.16
CA GLU A 128 -4.63 -7.89 10.48
C GLU A 128 -4.53 -8.86 9.30
N GLN A 129 -4.65 -8.37 8.07
CA GLN A 129 -4.50 -9.19 6.88
C GLN A 129 -3.03 -9.50 6.61
N ASP A 130 -2.13 -8.52 6.75
CA ASP A 130 -0.70 -8.73 6.59
C ASP A 130 -0.18 -9.74 7.61
N GLU A 131 -0.64 -9.65 8.87
CA GLU A 131 -0.30 -10.64 9.90
C GLU A 131 -0.72 -12.06 9.51
N LYS A 132 -1.95 -12.24 8.99
CA LYS A 132 -2.43 -13.56 8.51
C LYS A 132 -1.60 -14.06 7.32
N ASP A 133 -1.24 -13.17 6.42
CA ASP A 133 -0.45 -13.50 5.23
C ASP A 133 0.99 -13.86 5.62
N LEU A 134 1.60 -13.15 6.58
CA LEU A 134 2.92 -13.49 7.12
C LEU A 134 2.92 -14.84 7.84
N VAL A 135 1.89 -15.14 8.67
CA VAL A 135 1.72 -16.46 9.28
C VAL A 135 1.57 -17.56 8.22
N PHE A 136 0.82 -17.28 7.15
CA PHE A 136 0.74 -18.19 6.01
C PHE A 136 2.10 -18.40 5.35
N GLY A 137 2.87 -17.32 5.14
CA GLY A 137 4.22 -17.37 4.59
C GLY A 137 5.15 -18.26 5.40
N VAL A 138 5.16 -18.09 6.73
CA VAL A 138 5.94 -18.96 7.64
C VAL A 138 5.51 -20.40 7.53
N LYS A 139 4.19 -20.69 7.56
CA LYS A 139 3.66 -22.08 7.40
C LYS A 139 3.99 -22.69 6.05
N MET A 140 4.11 -21.87 5.03
CA MET A 140 4.49 -22.31 3.69
C MET A 140 6.00 -22.29 3.47
N ASP A 141 6.80 -21.91 4.48
CA ASP A 141 8.24 -21.89 4.42
C ASP A 141 8.75 -21.12 3.18
N VAL A 142 8.25 -19.87 3.02
CA VAL A 142 8.68 -19.00 1.92
C VAL A 142 10.11 -18.52 2.14
N ASP A 143 10.82 -18.23 1.07
CA ASP A 143 12.21 -17.79 1.13
C ASP A 143 12.33 -16.28 1.43
N PHE A 144 11.37 -15.50 0.91
CA PHE A 144 11.35 -14.04 1.00
C PHE A 144 9.96 -13.51 1.34
N VAL A 145 9.94 -12.37 2.02
CA VAL A 145 8.79 -11.47 2.14
C VAL A 145 9.15 -10.16 1.45
N ALA A 146 8.37 -9.76 0.44
CA ALA A 146 8.40 -8.43 -0.13
C ALA A 146 7.44 -7.55 0.67
N ALA A 147 8.00 -6.64 1.45
CA ALA A 147 7.29 -5.79 2.39
C ALA A 147 6.86 -4.50 1.68
N SER A 148 5.57 -4.36 1.37
CA SER A 148 5.04 -3.21 0.61
C SER A 148 4.96 -1.94 1.46
N PHE A 149 5.20 -0.80 0.82
CA PHE A 149 5.06 0.54 1.40
C PHE A 149 5.87 0.78 2.68
N VAL A 150 7.08 0.22 2.78
CA VAL A 150 7.98 0.48 3.91
C VAL A 150 8.30 1.98 4.01
N ARG A 151 8.10 2.55 5.21
CA ARG A 151 8.29 3.97 5.49
C ARG A 151 9.58 4.22 6.28
N SER A 152 9.93 3.29 7.18
CA SER A 152 11.04 3.44 8.10
C SER A 152 11.69 2.10 8.47
N LYS A 153 12.80 2.14 9.18
CA LYS A 153 13.44 0.94 9.75
C LYS A 153 12.54 0.24 10.78
N GLU A 154 11.70 1.00 11.49
CA GLU A 154 10.77 0.48 12.48
C GLU A 154 9.78 -0.50 11.84
N ASP A 155 9.29 -0.19 10.63
CA ASP A 155 8.42 -1.08 9.87
C ASP A 155 9.13 -2.43 9.56
N VAL A 156 10.40 -2.38 9.15
CA VAL A 156 11.20 -3.60 8.89
C VAL A 156 11.44 -4.40 10.16
N ILE A 157 11.75 -3.71 11.26
CA ILE A 157 11.97 -4.34 12.58
C ILE A 157 10.68 -5.00 13.07
N GLU A 158 9.52 -4.38 12.84
CA GLU A 158 8.21 -4.94 13.19
C GLU A 158 7.96 -6.25 12.45
N ILE A 159 8.16 -6.28 11.12
CA ILE A 159 8.06 -7.52 10.33
C ILE A 159 9.02 -8.58 10.85
N ARG A 160 10.29 -8.23 11.10
CA ARG A 160 11.30 -9.17 11.58
C ARG A 160 10.89 -9.82 12.90
N LYS A 161 10.44 -9.00 13.88
CA LYS A 161 9.94 -9.49 15.16
C LYS A 161 8.73 -10.40 14.99
N PHE A 162 7.81 -10.04 14.09
CA PHE A 162 6.62 -10.84 13.80
C PHE A 162 7.00 -12.20 13.20
N LEU A 163 7.86 -12.22 12.17
CA LEU A 163 8.33 -13.46 11.56
C LEU A 163 9.08 -14.35 12.57
N ASP A 164 9.94 -13.75 13.39
CA ASP A 164 10.72 -14.47 14.41
C ASP A 164 9.80 -15.12 15.46
N TYR A 165 8.76 -14.40 15.91
CA TYR A 165 7.78 -14.92 16.85
C TYR A 165 7.06 -16.18 16.33
N TYR A 166 6.78 -16.24 15.03
CA TYR A 166 6.15 -17.39 14.39
C TYR A 166 7.13 -18.44 13.83
N GLY A 167 8.44 -18.29 14.07
CA GLY A 167 9.48 -19.25 13.65
C GLY A 167 10.06 -19.01 12.26
N GLY A 168 9.78 -17.87 11.63
CA GLY A 168 10.27 -17.49 10.31
C GLY A 168 11.63 -16.77 10.30
N HIS A 169 12.56 -17.14 11.20
CA HIS A 169 13.90 -16.51 11.34
C HIS A 169 14.73 -16.52 10.05
N HIS A 170 14.54 -17.51 9.20
CA HIS A 170 15.28 -17.70 7.94
C HIS A 170 14.72 -16.87 6.79
N ILE A 171 13.47 -16.41 6.90
CA ILE A 171 12.79 -15.66 5.83
C ILE A 171 13.45 -14.28 5.68
N LYS A 172 13.87 -13.96 4.46
CA LYS A 172 14.48 -12.68 4.11
C LYS A 172 13.45 -11.61 3.84
N ILE A 173 13.73 -10.37 4.27
CA ILE A 173 12.85 -9.23 4.09
C ILE A 173 13.39 -8.33 2.97
N ILE A 174 12.61 -8.16 1.91
CA ILE A 174 12.86 -7.21 0.83
C ILE A 174 11.93 -6.01 1.05
N ALA A 175 12.48 -4.86 1.40
CA ALA A 175 11.70 -3.65 1.61
C ALA A 175 11.36 -2.98 0.28
N LYS A 176 10.07 -2.75 0.01
CA LYS A 176 9.59 -2.03 -1.18
C LYS A 176 9.49 -0.54 -0.86
N ILE A 177 10.21 0.27 -1.63
CA ILE A 177 10.29 1.72 -1.44
C ILE A 177 9.29 2.39 -2.40
N GLU A 178 8.05 2.52 -1.95
CA GLU A 178 6.91 2.91 -2.76
C GLU A 178 6.27 4.24 -2.31
N ASN A 179 6.92 4.95 -1.38
CA ASN A 179 6.45 6.24 -0.86
C ASN A 179 7.63 7.17 -0.56
N MET A 180 7.33 8.48 -0.42
CA MET A 180 8.37 9.50 -0.21
C MET A 180 9.09 9.34 1.14
N GLU A 181 8.39 8.89 2.18
CA GLU A 181 8.99 8.66 3.50
C GLU A 181 10.03 7.54 3.45
N GLY A 182 9.74 6.45 2.72
CA GLY A 182 10.70 5.38 2.46
C GLY A 182 11.94 5.84 1.68
N VAL A 183 11.77 6.76 0.72
CA VAL A 183 12.90 7.37 0.01
C VAL A 183 13.76 8.21 0.96
N GLN A 184 13.14 9.01 1.82
CA GLN A 184 13.87 9.84 2.79
C GLN A 184 14.62 9.02 3.85
N ASN A 185 14.06 7.88 4.25
CA ASN A 185 14.61 6.98 5.26
C ASN A 185 15.41 5.81 4.67
N PHE A 186 15.72 5.85 3.37
CA PHE A 186 16.31 4.74 2.61
C PHE A 186 17.53 4.10 3.27
N ASP A 187 18.49 4.92 3.71
CA ASP A 187 19.75 4.44 4.30
C ASP A 187 19.51 3.66 5.61
N GLU A 188 18.53 4.07 6.41
CA GLU A 188 18.19 3.39 7.65
C GLU A 188 17.39 2.10 7.38
N ILE A 189 16.50 2.11 6.38
CA ILE A 189 15.76 0.93 5.93
C ILE A 189 16.74 -0.14 5.42
N LEU A 190 17.69 0.25 4.57
CA LEU A 190 18.67 -0.66 3.97
C LEU A 190 19.54 -1.38 5.01
N LYS A 191 19.82 -0.76 6.16
CA LYS A 191 20.60 -1.40 7.26
C LYS A 191 19.83 -2.52 7.96
N HIS A 192 18.50 -2.55 7.84
CA HIS A 192 17.63 -3.47 8.59
C HIS A 192 16.93 -4.49 7.68
N ALA A 193 16.82 -4.22 6.39
CA ALA A 193 16.27 -5.13 5.38
C ALA A 193 17.36 -6.01 4.78
N ASP A 194 17.01 -7.18 4.26
CA ASP A 194 17.92 -8.06 3.52
C ASP A 194 18.10 -7.62 2.07
N GLY A 195 17.20 -6.77 1.56
CA GLY A 195 17.25 -6.18 0.22
C GLY A 195 16.17 -5.11 0.02
N ILE A 196 16.22 -4.46 -1.12
CA ILE A 196 15.32 -3.37 -1.52
C ILE A 196 14.70 -3.68 -2.89
N MET A 197 13.46 -3.26 -3.07
CA MET A 197 12.72 -3.35 -4.34
C MET A 197 12.03 -2.01 -4.64
#